data_b8c021e3804430b48e640f456f520170
#
_entry.id   b8c021e3804430b48e640f456f520170
#
_cell.length_a   1.000
_cell.length_b   1.000
_cell.length_c   1.000
_cell.angle_alpha   90.00
_cell.angle_beta   90.00
_cell.angle_gamma   90.00
#
_symmetry.space_group_name_H-M   'P 1'
#
loop_
_entity.id
_entity.type
_entity.pdbx_description
1 polymer ?
#
loop_
_entity_poly.entity_id
_entity_poly.type
_entity_poly.pdbx_seq_one_letter_code
_entity_poly.pdbx_strand_id
1 'polypeptide(L)'
;MKTLTKNKTERVEVMALFGYEMTPCQPLSFKRRGDRRETEVTELLRTHIHFAGQVTLHVFDVLIGREPATLEFNSYDLSWNLTR
;
A
#
# COMPACT_ATOMS: atom_id res chain seq x y z
N MET A 1 -7.41 -27.42 11.49
CA MET A 1 -6.96 -26.75 11.22
C MET A 1 -6.98 -25.83 10.74
N LYS A 2 -7.03 -25.10 10.74
CA LYS A 2 -6.93 -24.17 10.21
C LYS A 2 -6.25 -23.56 9.54
N THR A 3 -6.80 -23.65 9.33
CA THR A 3 -6.03 -23.07 8.30
C THR A 3 -5.84 -21.62 8.44
N LEU A 4 -4.66 -21.21 8.46
CA LEU A 4 -4.38 -19.83 8.56
C LEU A 4 -4.45 -19.21 7.19
N THR A 5 -5.16 -18.09 7.12
CA THR A 5 -5.10 -17.28 5.93
C THR A 5 -3.76 -16.60 5.90
N LYS A 6 -3.02 -16.83 4.87
CA LYS A 6 -1.74 -16.16 4.72
C LYS A 6 -1.94 -14.88 3.96
N ASN A 7 -1.35 -13.83 4.45
CA ASN A 7 -1.31 -12.59 3.73
C ASN A 7 -0.38 -12.73 2.55
N LYS A 8 -0.83 -12.27 1.41
CA LYS A 8 0.01 -12.25 0.22
C LYS A 8 0.54 -10.86 0.02
N THR A 9 1.83 -10.78 -0.24
CA THR A 9 2.50 -9.52 -0.51
C THR A 9 2.99 -9.55 -1.94
N GLU A 10 2.69 -8.50 -2.69
CA GLU A 10 3.12 -8.44 -4.08
C GLU A 10 3.47 -7.01 -4.46
N ARG A 11 4.38 -6.88 -5.41
CA ARG A 11 4.76 -5.58 -5.94
C ARG A 11 3.63 -5.04 -6.79
N VAL A 12 3.31 -3.76 -6.62
CA VAL A 12 2.26 -3.11 -7.39
C VAL A 12 2.74 -1.74 -7.87
N GLU A 13 2.03 -1.20 -8.85
CA GLU A 13 2.19 0.19 -9.26
C GLU A 13 1.11 0.99 -8.58
N VAL A 14 1.45 2.16 -8.08
CA VAL A 14 0.51 2.97 -7.32
C VAL A 14 0.44 4.36 -7.89
N MET A 15 -0.77 4.86 -8.05
CA MET A 15 -1.00 6.27 -8.33
C MET A 15 -1.20 6.93 -6.97
N ALA A 16 -0.37 7.89 -6.66
CA ALA A 16 -0.40 8.54 -5.37
C ALA A 16 -0.35 10.04 -5.52
N LEU A 17 -0.99 10.73 -4.58
CA LEU A 17 -0.98 12.17 -4.53
C LEU A 17 0.06 12.60 -3.52
N PHE A 18 1.05 13.35 -3.99
CA PHE A 18 2.09 13.90 -3.13
C PHE A 18 1.78 15.37 -2.92
N GLY A 19 1.81 15.79 -1.66
CA GLY A 19 1.54 17.17 -1.34
C GLY A 19 2.14 17.49 0.00
N TYR A 20 2.32 18.77 0.27
CA TYR A 20 3.04 19.15 1.46
C TYR A 20 2.30 18.82 2.75
N GLU A 21 1.01 18.59 2.68
CA GLU A 21 0.25 18.23 3.87
C GLU A 21 0.13 16.72 4.06
N MET A 22 0.64 15.98 3.08
CA MET A 22 0.58 14.52 3.12
C MET A 22 2.00 13.98 3.14
N THR A 23 2.32 13.19 4.12
CA THR A 23 3.68 12.66 4.23
C THR A 23 3.64 11.15 4.27
N PRO A 24 4.22 10.51 3.26
CA PRO A 24 4.82 11.13 2.10
C PRO A 24 3.79 11.43 1.02
N CYS A 25 2.64 10.74 1.05
CA CYS A 25 1.65 10.85 0.01
C CYS A 25 0.37 10.15 0.43
N GLN A 26 -0.63 10.24 -0.43
CA GLN A 26 -1.86 9.49 -0.26
C GLN A 26 -2.03 8.55 -1.45
N PRO A 27 -2.06 7.24 -1.23
CA PRO A 27 -2.31 6.32 -2.33
C PRO A 27 -3.76 6.41 -2.80
N LEU A 28 -3.95 6.52 -4.11
CA LEU A 28 -5.28 6.69 -4.67
C LEU A 28 -5.77 5.43 -5.37
N SER A 29 -4.88 4.73 -6.04
CA SER A 29 -5.22 3.54 -6.78
C SER A 29 -3.96 2.73 -7.02
N PHE A 30 -4.15 1.48 -7.42
CA PHE A 30 -3.01 0.63 -7.72
C PHE A 30 -3.35 -0.34 -8.83
N LYS A 31 -2.29 -0.88 -9.44
CA LYS A 31 -2.42 -1.94 -10.44
C LYS A 31 -1.50 -3.06 -10.06
N ARG A 32 -2.06 -4.25 -10.07
CA ARG A 32 -1.28 -5.46 -9.86
C ARG A 32 -0.71 -5.89 -11.19
N ARG A 33 0.27 -6.76 -11.14
CA ARG A 33 0.86 -7.29 -12.35
C ARG A 33 -0.21 -7.95 -13.21
N GLY A 34 -0.32 -7.53 -14.45
CA GLY A 34 -1.29 -8.07 -15.37
C GLY A 34 -2.63 -7.36 -15.38
N ASP A 35 -2.85 -6.42 -14.46
CA ASP A 35 -4.10 -5.69 -14.45
C ASP A 35 -4.16 -4.70 -15.60
N ARG A 36 -5.33 -4.58 -16.19
CA ARG A 36 -5.56 -3.58 -17.22
C ARG A 36 -6.07 -2.28 -16.65
N ARG A 37 -6.75 -2.37 -15.51
CA ARG A 37 -7.36 -1.21 -14.89
C ARG A 37 -6.85 -1.06 -13.49
N GLU A 38 -6.90 0.17 -13.03
CA GLU A 38 -6.52 0.48 -11.66
C GLU A 38 -7.62 0.05 -10.71
N THR A 39 -7.23 -0.35 -9.53
CA THR A 39 -8.15 -0.60 -8.43
C THR A 39 -8.07 0.61 -7.51
N GLU A 40 -9.22 1.20 -7.22
CA GLU A 40 -9.26 2.39 -6.38
C GLU A 40 -9.12 2.04 -4.92
N VAL A 41 -8.39 2.89 -4.20
CA VAL A 41 -8.37 2.84 -2.75
C VAL A 41 -9.62 3.60 -2.30
N THR A 42 -10.52 2.88 -1.65
CA THR A 42 -11.80 3.47 -1.26
C THR A 42 -11.66 4.40 -0.08
N GLU A 43 -10.80 4.02 0.85
CA GLU A 43 -10.63 4.82 2.06
C GLU A 43 -9.26 4.56 2.64
N LEU A 44 -8.63 5.62 3.15
CA LEU A 44 -7.38 5.51 3.89
C LEU A 44 -7.74 5.46 5.37
N LEU A 45 -7.40 4.35 6.01
CA LEU A 45 -7.77 4.15 7.41
C LEU A 45 -6.73 4.72 8.36
N ARG A 46 -5.46 4.50 8.03
CA ARG A 46 -4.40 4.86 8.95
C ARG A 46 -3.07 4.81 8.24
N THR A 47 -2.13 5.64 8.68
CA THR A 47 -0.76 5.61 8.18
C THR A 47 0.19 5.47 9.35
N HIS A 48 1.33 4.82 9.10
CA HIS A 48 2.38 4.81 10.10
C HIS A 48 3.70 4.53 9.39
N ILE A 49 4.78 4.77 10.12
CA ILE A 49 6.12 4.60 9.59
C ILE A 49 6.79 3.45 10.31
N HIS A 50 7.45 2.62 9.54
CA HIS A 50 8.17 1.49 10.08
C HIS A 50 9.61 1.60 9.60
N PHE A 51 10.55 1.51 10.53
CA PHE A 51 11.97 1.58 10.21
C PHE A 51 12.54 0.19 10.17
N ALA A 52 13.18 -0.13 9.04
CA ALA A 52 13.81 -1.45 8.87
C ALA A 52 15.25 -1.19 8.47
N GLY A 53 16.12 -1.16 9.47
CA GLY A 53 17.51 -0.80 9.23
C GLY A 53 17.60 0.64 8.77
N GLN A 54 18.17 0.86 7.59
CA GLN A 54 18.30 2.19 7.04
C GLN A 54 17.14 2.55 6.12
N VAL A 55 16.18 1.64 6.00
CA VAL A 55 15.05 1.84 5.08
C VAL A 55 13.85 2.31 5.87
N THR A 56 13.18 3.32 5.35
CA THR A 56 11.94 3.80 5.93
C THR A 56 10.78 3.32 5.07
N LEU A 57 9.87 2.62 5.73
CA LEU A 57 8.68 2.11 5.08
C LEU A 57 7.48 2.92 5.56
N HIS A 58 6.73 3.44 4.60
CA HIS A 58 5.50 4.17 4.92
C HIS A 58 4.34 3.22 4.66
N VAL A 59 3.59 2.95 5.71
CA VAL A 59 2.56 1.91 5.67
C VAL A 59 1.21 2.56 5.70
N PHE A 60 0.36 2.15 4.76
CA PHE A 60 -0.98 2.72 4.61
C PHE A 60 -2.00 1.59 4.74
N ASP A 61 -2.80 1.64 5.80
CA ASP A 61 -3.89 0.69 5.95
C ASP A 61 -5.09 1.29 5.24
N VAL A 62 -5.62 0.56 4.28
CA VAL A 62 -6.65 1.08 3.38
C VAL A 62 -7.81 0.11 3.26
N LEU A 63 -8.92 0.60 2.72
CA LEU A 63 -10.01 -0.24 2.28
C LEU A 63 -10.05 -0.25 0.77
N ILE A 64 -10.28 -1.42 0.22
CA ILE A 64 -10.52 -1.62 -1.20
C ILE A 64 -11.93 -2.15 -1.27
N GLY A 65 -12.88 -1.25 -1.60
CA GLY A 65 -14.27 -1.60 -1.39
C GLY A 65 -14.51 -1.73 0.09
N ARG A 66 -14.79 -2.94 0.54
CA ARG A 66 -15.01 -3.21 1.96
C ARG A 66 -13.92 -4.06 2.57
N GLU A 67 -12.89 -4.37 1.80
CA GLU A 67 -11.85 -5.27 2.28
C GLU A 67 -10.62 -4.49 2.70
N PRO A 68 -10.08 -4.82 3.87
CA PRO A 68 -8.85 -4.16 4.30
C PRO A 68 -7.65 -4.67 3.54
N ALA A 69 -6.70 -3.79 3.34
CA ALA A 69 -5.44 -4.11 2.68
C ALA A 69 -4.40 -3.16 3.20
N THR A 70 -3.15 -3.46 2.90
CA THR A 70 -2.04 -2.61 3.31
C THR A 70 -1.18 -2.31 2.10
N LEU A 71 -0.91 -1.03 1.89
CA LEU A 71 0.04 -0.58 0.88
C LEU A 71 1.27 -0.07 1.60
N GLU A 72 2.43 -0.48 1.13
CA GLU A 72 3.67 -0.13 1.77
C GLU A 72 4.60 0.51 0.76
N PHE A 73 5.05 1.72 1.07
CA PHE A 73 5.95 2.47 0.22
C PHE A 73 7.34 2.46 0.81
N ASN A 74 8.29 1.95 0.03
CA ASN A 74 9.69 1.91 0.42
C ASN A 74 10.35 3.17 -0.13
N SER A 75 10.73 4.07 0.76
CA SER A 75 11.27 5.35 0.32
C SER A 75 12.70 5.24 -0.20
N TYR A 76 13.35 4.11 0.03
CA TYR A 76 14.69 3.93 -0.47
C TYR A 76 14.70 3.66 -1.98
N ASP A 77 13.88 2.72 -2.42
CA ASP A 77 13.86 2.35 -3.84
C ASP A 77 12.57 2.78 -4.53
N LEU A 78 11.68 3.47 -3.83
CA LEU A 78 10.44 4.03 -4.35
C LEU A 78 9.49 2.96 -4.85
N SER A 79 9.54 1.79 -4.24
CA SER A 79 8.67 0.70 -4.64
C SER A 79 7.46 0.60 -3.73
N TRP A 80 6.41 -0.01 -4.25
CA TRP A 80 5.18 -0.24 -3.51
C TRP A 80 4.87 -1.71 -3.45
N ASN A 81 4.38 -2.14 -2.30
CA ASN A 81 3.91 -3.51 -2.11
C ASN A 81 2.51 -3.49 -1.56
N LEU A 82 1.71 -4.44 -2.00
CA LEU A 82 0.34 -4.62 -1.53
C LEU A 82 0.29 -5.91 -0.74
N THR A 83 -0.28 -5.83 0.46
CA THR A 83 -0.50 -7.01 1.29
C THR A 83 -1.99 -7.13 1.55
N ARG A 84 -2.53 -8.29 1.28
CA ARG A 84 -3.96 -8.56 1.45
C ARG A 84 -4.18 -9.83 2.22
#